data_d871bf42ce8fb054725e853069fed354
#
_entry.id   d871bf42ce8fb054725e853069fed354
#
_cell.length_a   1.000
_cell.length_b   1.000
_cell.length_c   1.000
_cell.angle_alpha   90.00
_cell.angle_beta   90.00
_cell.angle_gamma   90.00
#
_symmetry.space_group_name_H-M   'P 1'
#
loop_
_entity.id
_entity.type
_entity.pdbx_description
1 polymer ?
#
loop_
_entity_poly.entity_id
_entity_poly.type
_entity_poly.pdbx_seq_one_letter_code
_entity_poly.pdbx_strand_id
1 'polypeptide(L)'
;MRRLSSILLGLLIFFVSCQKNKHEIGKPAIDQDQLLNGITTDTFDLITYTINEDSAITDNMANVLLGSYVDPKFGKVSAEFYTEFRLKSLNPVFGDVGTIVYDSCVLALQYVGYYGDLSAQNFEVYELNDSLSMDTVYYDFSTKPVKPGNLVVNGMGTITPKPLTNTVVNGDTLAPQLRIPLDTNFAKGILEESTSGNGTFASNVNFQTFFKGFKVKVNNPSQVIGKGGIFYFNINNNAASKLTIYYTQSGVKKSYDIVMNSLAADFVHIDTDQSGTPLEMVLQDSTKGQSTFYAQAFRQRAVIKIPGLDNLPKNVVIHRADLTLPVQFQNGYRYKPGSAVSVAARLKTSDTRLSNLNVVGAFVDSKKHFAIDLRTYAQALVADNIDNTGVVVSPVFFRNSAERIVFNGPNTINKMKPKLILTYTTY
;
A
#
# COMPACT_ATOMS: atom_id res chain seq x y z
N MET A 1 46.06 -27.95 -64.39
CA MET A 1 45.21 -26.74 -64.55
C MET A 1 43.73 -26.99 -64.85
N ARG A 2 43.34 -28.04 -65.61
CA ARG A 2 41.92 -28.33 -65.93
C ARG A 2 41.05 -28.75 -64.74
N ARG A 3 41.60 -29.37 -63.69
CA ARG A 3 40.83 -29.84 -62.50
C ARG A 3 40.54 -28.73 -61.49
N LEU A 4 41.40 -27.68 -61.44
CA LEU A 4 41.18 -26.52 -60.54
C LEU A 4 40.10 -25.59 -61.07
N SER A 5 39.97 -25.49 -62.42
CA SER A 5 38.93 -24.67 -63.05
C SER A 5 37.53 -25.19 -62.88
N SER A 6 37.35 -26.55 -62.82
CA SER A 6 36.05 -27.20 -62.57
C SER A 6 35.57 -27.06 -61.13
N ILE A 7 36.50 -26.99 -60.17
CA ILE A 7 36.16 -26.78 -58.74
C ILE A 7 35.76 -25.32 -58.50
N LEU A 8 36.44 -24.37 -59.15
CA LEU A 8 36.14 -22.95 -59.05
C LEU A 8 34.76 -22.61 -59.68
N LEU A 9 34.40 -23.25 -60.80
CA LEU A 9 33.08 -23.11 -61.44
C LEU A 9 31.96 -23.74 -60.60
N GLY A 10 32.19 -24.84 -59.89
CA GLY A 10 31.27 -25.45 -58.96
C GLY A 10 31.00 -24.59 -57.69
N LEU A 11 32.03 -23.88 -57.21
CA LEU A 11 31.90 -23.00 -56.04
C LEU A 11 31.09 -21.71 -56.36
N LEU A 12 31.16 -21.24 -57.62
CA LEU A 12 30.39 -20.03 -58.05
C LEU A 12 28.88 -20.27 -58.17
N ILE A 13 28.45 -21.53 -58.35
CA ILE A 13 27.01 -21.85 -58.50
C ILE A 13 26.32 -21.88 -57.14
N PHE A 14 27.05 -22.07 -56.04
CA PHE A 14 26.47 -22.03 -54.67
C PHE A 14 26.14 -20.65 -54.14
N PHE A 15 26.61 -19.56 -54.75
CA PHE A 15 26.33 -18.17 -54.27
C PHE A 15 25.13 -17.54 -54.94
N VAL A 16 24.45 -18.18 -55.86
CA VAL A 16 23.31 -17.62 -56.58
C VAL A 16 21.95 -18.09 -56.03
N SER A 17 21.94 -18.99 -55.02
CA SER A 17 20.72 -19.63 -54.51
C SER A 17 20.27 -19.08 -53.15
N CYS A 18 20.23 -17.77 -52.94
CA CYS A 18 19.52 -17.16 -51.80
C CYS A 18 18.93 -15.81 -52.18
N GLN A 19 18.14 -15.76 -53.25
CA GLN A 19 17.07 -14.78 -53.30
C GLN A 19 15.89 -15.36 -52.53
N LYS A 20 15.67 -14.93 -51.29
CA LYS A 20 14.38 -15.04 -50.62
C LYS A 20 13.37 -14.35 -51.52
N ASN A 21 12.65 -15.11 -52.33
CA ASN A 21 11.39 -14.63 -52.89
C ASN A 21 10.53 -14.21 -51.72
N LYS A 22 10.34 -12.93 -51.51
CA LYS A 22 9.23 -12.43 -50.71
C LYS A 22 7.97 -12.99 -51.38
N HIS A 23 7.45 -14.07 -50.82
CA HIS A 23 6.13 -14.57 -51.20
C HIS A 23 5.13 -13.52 -50.74
N GLU A 24 4.83 -12.59 -51.61
CA GLU A 24 3.72 -11.65 -51.50
C GLU A 24 2.40 -12.36 -51.83
N ILE A 25 2.18 -13.52 -51.19
CA ILE A 25 0.91 -14.23 -51.34
C ILE A 25 -0.15 -13.38 -50.65
N GLY A 26 -1.07 -12.84 -51.43
CA GLY A 26 -2.23 -12.07 -50.98
C GLY A 26 -2.18 -10.55 -51.20
N LYS A 27 -1.03 -9.95 -51.57
CA LYS A 27 -0.98 -8.50 -51.86
C LYS A 27 -1.81 -8.05 -53.05
N PRO A 28 -1.98 -8.86 -54.13
CA PRO A 28 -2.85 -8.46 -55.22
C PRO A 28 -4.34 -8.72 -54.97
N ALA A 29 -4.70 -9.43 -53.90
CA ALA A 29 -6.08 -9.82 -53.62
C ALA A 29 -6.81 -8.88 -52.65
N ILE A 30 -6.09 -7.90 -52.05
CA ILE A 30 -6.68 -6.90 -51.18
C ILE A 30 -6.41 -5.55 -51.82
N ASP A 31 -7.48 -4.82 -52.15
CA ASP A 31 -7.37 -3.43 -52.55
C ASP A 31 -6.53 -2.67 -51.55
N GLN A 32 -5.52 -1.92 -52.02
CA GLN A 32 -4.64 -1.16 -51.13
C GLN A 32 -5.43 -0.15 -50.27
N ASP A 33 -6.58 0.29 -50.74
CA ASP A 33 -7.50 1.17 -49.99
C ASP A 33 -8.25 0.44 -48.85
N GLN A 34 -8.23 -0.90 -48.84
CA GLN A 34 -8.80 -1.73 -47.78
C GLN A 34 -7.76 -2.17 -46.74
N LEU A 35 -6.48 -1.85 -46.94
CA LEU A 35 -5.45 -2.09 -45.93
C LEU A 35 -5.64 -1.07 -44.82
N LEU A 36 -6.00 -1.55 -43.63
CA LEU A 36 -6.04 -0.73 -42.42
C LEU A 36 -4.64 -0.14 -42.16
N ASN A 37 -4.44 1.12 -42.46
CA ASN A 37 -3.18 1.82 -42.20
C ASN A 37 -3.11 2.18 -40.74
N GLY A 38 -2.33 1.42 -39.98
CA GLY A 38 -2.06 1.71 -38.58
C GLY A 38 -1.16 2.94 -38.43
N ILE A 39 -1.65 3.97 -37.77
CA ILE A 39 -0.88 5.17 -37.42
C ILE A 39 -0.37 5.02 -35.99
N THR A 40 0.96 5.17 -35.78
CA THR A 40 1.56 5.19 -34.46
C THR A 40 2.14 6.56 -34.18
N THR A 41 1.81 7.12 -33.02
CA THR A 41 2.32 8.41 -32.56
C THR A 41 2.73 8.36 -31.09
N ASP A 42 3.76 9.11 -30.69
CA ASP A 42 4.20 9.30 -29.29
C ASP A 42 4.44 10.79 -28.98
N THR A 43 3.85 11.69 -29.76
CA THR A 43 4.06 13.14 -29.73
C THR A 43 3.10 13.88 -28.79
N PHE A 44 2.38 13.17 -27.95
CA PHE A 44 1.46 13.81 -26.99
C PHE A 44 2.22 14.56 -25.89
N ASP A 45 1.87 15.81 -25.70
CA ASP A 45 2.29 16.55 -24.53
C ASP A 45 1.61 15.98 -23.27
N LEU A 46 2.38 15.87 -22.20
CA LEU A 46 1.86 15.43 -20.91
C LEU A 46 1.96 16.57 -19.91
N ILE A 47 0.89 16.79 -19.13
CA ILE A 47 0.88 17.70 -18.00
C ILE A 47 0.78 16.87 -16.74
N THR A 48 1.78 16.99 -15.85
CA THR A 48 1.85 16.18 -14.62
C THR A 48 1.89 17.05 -13.38
N TYR A 49 1.17 16.63 -12.33
CA TYR A 49 1.17 17.26 -11.02
C TYR A 49 0.73 16.28 -9.92
N THR A 50 0.80 16.73 -8.67
CA THR A 50 0.37 15.95 -7.50
C THR A 50 -0.82 16.62 -6.86
N ILE A 51 -1.78 15.83 -6.39
CA ILE A 51 -2.92 16.30 -5.57
C ILE A 51 -2.95 15.57 -4.24
N ASN A 52 -3.48 16.24 -3.22
CA ASN A 52 -3.83 15.58 -1.96
C ASN A 52 -5.17 14.84 -2.10
N GLU A 53 -5.30 13.74 -1.38
CA GLU A 53 -6.56 13.11 -1.05
C GLU A 53 -7.10 13.75 0.22
N ASP A 54 -8.38 14.11 0.23
CA ASP A 54 -8.99 14.76 1.39
C ASP A 54 -9.19 13.79 2.56
N SER A 55 -9.50 12.53 2.26
CA SER A 55 -9.74 11.49 3.25
C SER A 55 -9.66 10.08 2.66
N ALA A 56 -9.18 9.13 3.46
CA ALA A 56 -9.21 7.71 3.14
C ALA A 56 -9.94 6.95 4.25
N ILE A 57 -10.88 6.09 3.88
CA ILE A 57 -11.56 5.21 4.83
C ILE A 57 -10.56 4.18 5.33
N THR A 58 -10.46 4.02 6.64
CA THR A 58 -9.48 3.14 7.32
C THR A 58 -10.09 2.22 8.36
N ASP A 59 -11.41 2.15 8.46
CA ASP A 59 -12.12 1.22 9.34
C ASP A 59 -12.12 -0.20 8.78
N ASN A 60 -12.08 -1.18 9.68
CA ASN A 60 -12.21 -2.61 9.39
C ASN A 60 -11.31 -3.09 8.25
N MET A 61 -10.07 -2.66 8.26
CA MET A 61 -9.09 -3.02 7.24
C MET A 61 -8.67 -4.49 7.38
N ALA A 62 -8.28 -5.11 6.26
CA ALA A 62 -7.73 -6.47 6.29
C ALA A 62 -6.48 -6.60 7.17
N ASN A 63 -5.69 -5.53 7.25
CA ASN A 63 -4.50 -5.43 8.09
C ASN A 63 -4.41 -4.01 8.65
N VAL A 64 -4.04 -3.88 9.91
CA VAL A 64 -3.73 -2.57 10.50
C VAL A 64 -2.28 -2.20 10.27
N LEU A 65 -2.00 -0.90 10.27
CA LEU A 65 -0.67 -0.33 10.05
C LEU A 65 -0.16 0.29 11.35
N LEU A 66 1.13 0.05 11.66
CA LEU A 66 1.78 0.61 12.84
C LEU A 66 3.26 0.89 12.57
N GLY A 67 3.73 2.06 12.96
CA GLY A 67 5.13 2.43 12.83
C GLY A 67 5.31 3.83 12.24
N SER A 68 6.56 4.23 12.05
CA SER A 68 6.88 5.50 11.39
C SER A 68 8.17 5.41 10.59
N TYR A 69 8.28 6.24 9.56
CA TYR A 69 9.52 6.43 8.81
C TYR A 69 9.70 7.90 8.43
N VAL A 70 10.94 8.28 8.10
CA VAL A 70 11.26 9.61 7.56
C VAL A 70 11.88 9.44 6.17
N ASP A 71 11.15 9.87 5.15
CA ASP A 71 11.60 9.87 3.76
C ASP A 71 12.15 11.24 3.37
N PRO A 72 13.29 11.33 2.65
CA PRO A 72 13.88 12.63 2.27
C PRO A 72 13.03 13.45 1.31
N LYS A 73 12.03 12.85 0.65
CA LYS A 73 11.16 13.55 -0.32
C LYS A 73 9.72 13.72 0.14
N PHE A 74 9.25 12.84 1.05
CA PHE A 74 7.88 12.84 1.54
C PHE A 74 7.76 13.29 3.00
N GLY A 75 8.89 13.39 3.73
CA GLY A 75 8.89 13.74 5.14
C GLY A 75 8.59 12.57 6.06
N LYS A 76 8.08 12.88 7.26
CA LYS A 76 7.72 11.88 8.25
C LYS A 76 6.33 11.36 7.98
N VAL A 77 6.18 10.05 8.04
CA VAL A 77 4.89 9.35 8.01
C VAL A 77 4.81 8.45 9.23
N SER A 78 3.71 8.52 9.95
CA SER A 78 3.42 7.63 11.07
C SER A 78 2.02 7.03 10.93
N ALA A 79 1.91 5.77 11.33
CA ALA A 79 0.66 5.04 11.39
C ALA A 79 0.47 4.52 12.82
N GLU A 80 -0.73 4.70 13.33
CA GLU A 80 -1.20 4.16 14.60
C GLU A 80 -2.56 3.52 14.38
N PHE A 81 -2.95 2.59 15.22
CA PHE A 81 -4.26 1.97 15.10
C PHE A 81 -4.99 1.91 16.45
N TYR A 82 -6.31 1.83 16.33
CA TYR A 82 -7.27 1.71 17.40
C TYR A 82 -8.03 0.41 17.21
N THR A 83 -8.24 -0.36 18.28
CA THR A 83 -8.94 -1.65 18.18
C THR A 83 -9.65 -2.00 19.46
N GLU A 84 -10.85 -2.59 19.33
CA GLU A 84 -11.54 -3.27 20.41
C GLU A 84 -10.99 -4.68 20.63
N PHE A 85 -11.38 -5.26 21.75
CA PHE A 85 -11.06 -6.63 22.11
C PHE A 85 -12.34 -7.40 22.49
N ARG A 86 -12.25 -8.72 22.36
CA ARG A 86 -13.37 -9.64 22.66
C ARG A 86 -12.86 -10.79 23.53
N LEU A 87 -13.73 -11.32 24.34
CA LEU A 87 -13.44 -12.51 25.12
C LEU A 87 -13.25 -13.71 24.19
N LYS A 88 -12.23 -14.52 24.43
CA LYS A 88 -12.05 -15.81 23.74
C LYS A 88 -13.14 -16.81 24.15
N SER A 89 -13.54 -16.78 25.41
CA SER A 89 -14.65 -17.56 25.97
C SER A 89 -15.41 -16.71 26.98
N LEU A 90 -16.73 -16.89 27.04
CA LEU A 90 -17.60 -16.23 28.02
C LEU A 90 -17.49 -16.93 29.38
N ASN A 91 -17.72 -16.17 30.45
CA ASN A 91 -17.72 -16.64 31.84
C ASN A 91 -16.51 -17.52 32.19
N PRO A 92 -15.26 -17.07 31.93
CA PRO A 92 -14.08 -17.82 32.30
C PRO A 92 -14.00 -17.97 33.82
N VAL A 93 -13.53 -19.13 34.28
CA VAL A 93 -13.35 -19.39 35.71
C VAL A 93 -11.87 -19.29 36.07
N PHE A 94 -11.51 -18.27 36.83
CA PHE A 94 -10.13 -18.04 37.30
C PHE A 94 -9.88 -18.59 38.73
N GLY A 95 -10.93 -19.08 39.43
CA GLY A 95 -10.86 -19.49 40.83
C GLY A 95 -10.66 -18.28 41.77
N ASP A 96 -9.91 -18.47 42.86
CA ASP A 96 -9.59 -17.37 43.76
C ASP A 96 -8.51 -16.46 43.11
N VAL A 97 -8.94 -15.31 42.61
CA VAL A 97 -8.07 -14.34 41.91
C VAL A 97 -7.04 -13.73 42.89
N GLY A 98 -7.31 -13.73 44.20
CA GLY A 98 -6.37 -13.26 45.25
C GLY A 98 -5.12 -14.13 45.38
N THR A 99 -5.16 -15.36 44.86
CA THR A 99 -4.01 -16.29 44.86
C THR A 99 -3.19 -16.27 43.55
N ILE A 100 -3.58 -15.43 42.59
CA ILE A 100 -2.89 -15.33 41.30
C ILE A 100 -1.59 -14.52 41.46
N VAL A 101 -0.52 -15.09 40.94
CA VAL A 101 0.76 -14.37 40.72
C VAL A 101 0.80 -14.02 39.23
N TYR A 102 0.79 -12.72 38.92
CA TYR A 102 0.81 -12.23 37.54
C TYR A 102 2.24 -12.26 37.00
N ASP A 103 2.50 -13.10 36.00
CA ASP A 103 3.85 -13.29 35.44
C ASP A 103 4.17 -12.25 34.36
N SER A 104 3.24 -12.04 33.41
CA SER A 104 3.38 -11.04 32.36
C SER A 104 2.07 -10.79 31.61
N CYS A 105 1.95 -9.64 30.95
CA CYS A 105 0.89 -9.30 30.03
C CYS A 105 1.49 -8.89 28.70
N VAL A 106 1.07 -9.48 27.58
CA VAL A 106 1.70 -9.26 26.26
C VAL A 106 0.65 -9.02 25.20
N LEU A 107 0.74 -7.88 24.52
CA LEU A 107 0.05 -7.66 23.24
C LEU A 107 0.92 -8.23 22.13
N ALA A 108 0.44 -9.30 21.49
CA ALA A 108 1.06 -9.92 20.35
C ALA A 108 0.33 -9.51 19.05
N LEU A 109 1.07 -9.15 18.01
CA LEU A 109 0.57 -8.74 16.71
C LEU A 109 1.31 -9.50 15.62
N GLN A 110 0.60 -10.26 14.78
CA GLN A 110 1.19 -11.05 13.70
C GLN A 110 1.59 -10.15 12.53
N TYR A 111 2.87 -10.13 12.17
CA TYR A 111 3.32 -9.48 10.94
C TYR A 111 2.80 -10.20 9.70
N VAL A 112 2.34 -9.41 8.72
CA VAL A 112 2.02 -9.89 7.36
C VAL A 112 2.79 -9.14 6.28
N GLY A 113 3.53 -8.10 6.66
CA GLY A 113 4.36 -7.32 5.76
C GLY A 113 4.94 -6.10 6.44
N TYR A 114 5.71 -5.34 5.67
CA TYR A 114 6.26 -4.06 6.11
C TYR A 114 6.71 -3.22 4.92
N TYR A 115 6.89 -1.93 5.17
CA TYR A 115 7.44 -0.97 4.24
C TYR A 115 8.51 -0.11 4.94
N GLY A 116 9.71 -0.01 4.37
CA GLY A 116 10.79 0.82 4.88
C GLY A 116 11.93 0.04 5.55
N ASP A 117 12.52 0.62 6.59
CA ASP A 117 13.69 0.14 7.31
C ASP A 117 13.30 -0.55 8.64
N LEU A 118 14.01 -1.61 9.02
CA LEU A 118 13.76 -2.39 10.24
C LEU A 118 14.48 -1.84 11.48
N SER A 119 14.78 -0.54 11.53
CA SER A 119 15.35 0.08 12.72
C SER A 119 14.37 0.02 13.91
N ALA A 120 14.92 0.01 15.13
CA ALA A 120 14.14 0.00 16.34
C ALA A 120 13.16 1.18 16.40
N GLN A 121 11.98 0.93 16.96
CA GLN A 121 10.95 1.94 17.21
C GLN A 121 10.45 1.82 18.64
N ASN A 122 10.02 2.93 19.22
CA ASN A 122 9.44 2.97 20.55
C ASN A 122 7.93 2.87 20.48
N PHE A 123 7.37 1.73 20.88
CA PHE A 123 5.94 1.43 20.87
C PHE A 123 5.30 1.87 22.18
N GLU A 124 4.11 2.43 22.09
CA GLU A 124 3.26 2.86 23.20
C GLU A 124 1.86 2.28 23.03
N VAL A 125 1.22 1.91 24.13
CA VAL A 125 -0.13 1.37 24.20
C VAL A 125 -0.93 2.13 25.23
N TYR A 126 -2.10 2.63 24.82
CA TYR A 126 -3.01 3.37 25.70
C TYR A 126 -4.39 2.73 25.67
N GLU A 127 -5.04 2.66 26.82
CA GLU A 127 -6.42 2.22 26.92
C GLU A 127 -7.37 3.31 26.39
N LEU A 128 -8.35 2.92 25.60
CA LEU A 128 -9.37 3.84 25.09
C LEU A 128 -10.31 4.33 26.19
N ASN A 129 -10.65 5.61 26.13
CA ASN A 129 -11.65 6.22 27.01
C ASN A 129 -13.05 6.21 26.38
N ASP A 130 -13.16 6.04 25.06
CA ASP A 130 -14.39 5.93 24.31
C ASP A 130 -14.46 4.61 23.53
N SER A 131 -15.67 4.07 23.39
CA SER A 131 -15.94 2.88 22.58
C SER A 131 -15.78 3.17 21.09
N LEU A 132 -15.37 2.16 20.35
CA LEU A 132 -15.49 2.13 18.89
C LEU A 132 -16.85 1.59 18.47
N SER A 133 -17.17 1.65 17.19
CA SER A 133 -18.39 1.07 16.63
C SER A 133 -18.14 0.53 15.23
N MET A 134 -18.59 -0.68 14.95
CA MET A 134 -18.55 -1.30 13.63
C MET A 134 -19.43 -0.56 12.60
N ASP A 135 -20.44 0.21 13.07
CA ASP A 135 -21.37 0.96 12.22
C ASP A 135 -20.85 2.38 11.88
N THR A 136 -19.71 2.77 12.46
CA THR A 136 -19.11 4.09 12.23
C THR A 136 -18.02 4.00 11.18
N VAL A 137 -18.09 4.87 10.17
CA VAL A 137 -16.99 5.01 9.19
C VAL A 137 -15.89 5.84 9.81
N TYR A 138 -14.71 5.25 9.91
CA TYR A 138 -13.49 5.94 10.35
C TYR A 138 -12.58 6.24 9.17
N TYR A 139 -11.93 7.39 9.24
CA TYR A 139 -11.01 7.89 8.23
C TYR A 139 -9.58 7.92 8.77
N ASP A 140 -8.63 8.08 7.88
CA ASP A 140 -7.19 8.18 8.19
C ASP A 140 -6.81 9.32 9.15
N PHE A 141 -7.70 10.29 9.35
CA PHE A 141 -7.55 11.37 10.35
C PHE A 141 -8.39 11.17 11.62
N SER A 142 -9.18 10.12 11.70
CA SER A 142 -10.02 9.84 12.89
C SER A 142 -9.17 9.56 14.12
N THR A 143 -9.62 10.03 15.28
CA THR A 143 -8.98 9.79 16.57
C THR A 143 -10.02 9.48 17.65
N LYS A 144 -9.59 8.83 18.73
CA LYS A 144 -10.38 8.60 19.93
C LYS A 144 -9.58 8.97 21.18
N PRO A 145 -10.23 9.51 22.22
CA PRO A 145 -9.58 9.83 23.47
C PRO A 145 -9.08 8.56 24.18
N VAL A 146 -7.98 8.70 24.88
CA VAL A 146 -7.36 7.61 25.64
C VAL A 146 -7.32 7.96 27.13
N LYS A 147 -7.27 6.94 27.98
CA LYS A 147 -6.96 7.09 29.39
C LYS A 147 -5.50 7.53 29.56
N PRO A 148 -5.15 8.28 30.62
CA PRO A 148 -3.77 8.64 30.88
C PRO A 148 -2.94 7.40 31.25
N GLY A 149 -1.65 7.43 30.90
CA GLY A 149 -0.68 6.37 31.20
C GLY A 149 -0.45 5.40 30.04
N ASN A 150 0.82 5.31 29.64
CA ASN A 150 1.28 4.28 28.72
C ASN A 150 1.35 2.93 29.46
N LEU A 151 0.67 1.93 28.92
CA LEU A 151 0.60 0.58 29.51
C LEU A 151 1.84 -0.27 29.23
N VAL A 152 2.73 0.16 28.35
CA VAL A 152 3.96 -0.59 28.05
C VAL A 152 4.89 -0.55 29.27
N VAL A 153 5.44 -1.70 29.64
CA VAL A 153 6.41 -1.80 30.75
C VAL A 153 7.55 -0.82 30.52
N ASN A 154 7.84 -0.04 31.56
CA ASN A 154 8.84 1.03 31.48
C ASN A 154 10.19 0.51 30.92
N GLY A 155 10.72 1.19 29.93
CA GLY A 155 11.97 0.83 29.24
C GLY A 155 11.85 -0.31 28.22
N MET A 156 10.71 -0.98 28.09
CA MET A 156 10.52 -2.11 27.16
C MET A 156 9.79 -1.76 25.86
N GLY A 157 9.45 -0.49 25.65
CA GLY A 157 8.76 -0.02 24.44
C GLY A 157 9.66 0.02 23.20
N THR A 158 10.98 0.12 23.37
CA THR A 158 11.92 0.16 22.24
C THR A 158 12.20 -1.24 21.72
N ILE A 159 11.59 -1.59 20.57
CA ILE A 159 11.66 -2.92 19.98
C ILE A 159 12.18 -2.80 18.54
N THR A 160 13.13 -3.68 18.18
CA THR A 160 13.54 -3.87 16.78
C THR A 160 12.59 -4.85 16.10
N PRO A 161 11.80 -4.42 15.10
CA PRO A 161 10.83 -5.28 14.41
C PRO A 161 11.51 -6.42 13.65
N LYS A 162 10.92 -7.62 13.70
CA LYS A 162 11.44 -8.83 13.05
C LYS A 162 10.37 -9.51 12.19
N PRO A 163 9.86 -8.86 11.13
CA PRO A 163 8.73 -9.37 10.35
C PRO A 163 9.04 -10.63 9.54
N LEU A 164 10.31 -11.00 9.40
CA LEU A 164 10.77 -12.15 8.62
C LEU A 164 11.29 -13.30 9.48
N THR A 165 11.20 -13.19 10.82
CA THR A 165 11.75 -14.19 11.75
C THR A 165 10.63 -14.75 12.62
N ASN A 166 10.50 -16.06 12.64
CA ASN A 166 9.57 -16.74 13.53
C ASN A 166 9.83 -16.40 15.01
N THR A 167 8.77 -16.36 15.78
CA THR A 167 8.79 -16.04 17.21
C THR A 167 8.69 -17.33 18.01
N VAL A 168 9.56 -17.51 19.02
CA VAL A 168 9.49 -18.65 19.93
C VAL A 168 8.84 -18.20 21.24
N VAL A 169 7.79 -18.91 21.66
CA VAL A 169 7.05 -18.65 22.91
C VAL A 169 6.82 -19.97 23.64
N ASN A 170 7.34 -20.12 24.84
CA ASN A 170 7.23 -21.34 25.66
C ASN A 170 7.64 -22.62 24.96
N GLY A 171 8.60 -22.55 24.03
CA GLY A 171 9.06 -23.68 23.22
C GLY A 171 8.35 -23.87 21.89
N ASP A 172 7.20 -23.23 21.67
CA ASP A 172 6.47 -23.26 20.42
C ASP A 172 7.01 -22.24 19.41
N THR A 173 7.16 -22.63 18.16
CA THR A 173 7.54 -21.76 17.05
C THR A 173 6.29 -21.22 16.38
N LEU A 174 6.10 -19.92 16.47
CA LEU A 174 4.96 -19.17 15.93
C LEU A 174 5.38 -18.35 14.71
N ALA A 175 4.40 -17.96 13.89
CA ALA A 175 4.60 -16.94 12.85
C ALA A 175 5.23 -15.67 13.44
N PRO A 176 5.93 -14.85 12.63
CA PRO A 176 6.55 -13.63 13.10
C PRO A 176 5.55 -12.72 13.83
N GLN A 177 5.90 -12.27 15.03
CA GLN A 177 5.05 -11.41 15.87
C GLN A 177 5.84 -10.23 16.44
N LEU A 178 5.21 -9.06 16.50
CA LEU A 178 5.57 -8.00 17.43
C LEU A 178 4.95 -8.35 18.78
N ARG A 179 5.75 -8.36 19.82
CA ARG A 179 5.33 -8.67 21.20
C ARG A 179 5.65 -7.49 22.09
N ILE A 180 4.61 -6.78 22.53
CA ILE A 180 4.72 -5.59 23.37
C ILE A 180 4.36 -5.98 24.80
N PRO A 181 5.32 -5.93 25.77
CA PRO A 181 5.04 -6.23 27.16
C PRO A 181 4.25 -5.09 27.82
N LEU A 182 3.14 -5.42 28.45
CA LEU A 182 2.27 -4.49 29.16
C LEU A 182 2.36 -4.66 30.67
N ASP A 183 2.01 -3.61 31.40
CA ASP A 183 1.99 -3.60 32.86
C ASP A 183 1.06 -4.69 33.41
N THR A 184 1.56 -5.47 34.36
CA THR A 184 0.80 -6.52 35.01
C THR A 184 -0.34 -6.01 35.89
N ASN A 185 -0.28 -4.74 36.36
CA ASN A 185 -1.41 -4.13 37.09
C ASN A 185 -2.65 -3.97 36.20
N PHE A 186 -2.44 -3.68 34.91
CA PHE A 186 -3.53 -3.69 33.92
C PHE A 186 -4.16 -5.10 33.81
N ALA A 187 -3.32 -6.14 33.68
CA ALA A 187 -3.77 -7.52 33.64
C ALA A 187 -4.51 -7.95 34.91
N LYS A 188 -4.03 -7.50 36.08
CA LYS A 188 -4.65 -7.70 37.39
C LYS A 188 -6.06 -7.12 37.40
N GLY A 189 -6.24 -5.87 37.00
CA GLY A 189 -7.56 -5.23 36.94
C GLY A 189 -8.55 -5.97 36.05
N ILE A 190 -8.09 -6.56 34.94
CA ILE A 190 -8.97 -7.37 34.07
C ILE A 190 -9.41 -8.68 34.78
N LEU A 191 -8.48 -9.44 35.38
CA LEU A 191 -8.86 -10.71 36.01
C LEU A 191 -9.67 -10.51 37.31
N GLU A 192 -9.38 -9.48 38.09
CA GLU A 192 -10.16 -9.13 39.29
C GLU A 192 -11.61 -8.74 38.95
N GLU A 193 -11.85 -8.10 37.81
CA GLU A 193 -13.20 -7.75 37.34
C GLU A 193 -14.07 -9.01 37.11
N SER A 194 -13.46 -10.17 36.85
CA SER A 194 -14.23 -11.43 36.69
C SER A 194 -14.99 -11.85 37.94
N THR A 195 -14.58 -11.36 39.12
CA THR A 195 -15.20 -11.65 40.43
C THR A 195 -16.01 -10.48 41.00
N SER A 196 -16.10 -9.35 40.25
CA SER A 196 -16.85 -8.15 40.69
C SER A 196 -18.36 -8.37 40.85
N GLY A 197 -18.91 -9.41 40.24
CA GLY A 197 -20.36 -9.65 40.20
C GLY A 197 -21.13 -8.82 39.16
N ASN A 198 -20.42 -7.96 38.39
CA ASN A 198 -21.02 -7.05 37.41
C ASN A 198 -21.44 -7.74 36.10
N GLY A 199 -21.18 -9.04 35.93
CA GLY A 199 -21.47 -9.78 34.70
C GLY A 199 -20.65 -9.35 33.50
N THR A 200 -19.50 -8.72 33.72
CA THR A 200 -18.63 -8.19 32.68
C THR A 200 -18.19 -9.26 31.70
N PHE A 201 -17.94 -10.49 32.14
CA PHE A 201 -17.52 -11.60 31.29
C PHE A 201 -18.69 -12.43 30.72
N ALA A 202 -19.96 -12.05 31.01
CA ALA A 202 -21.13 -12.77 30.51
C ALA A 202 -21.38 -12.54 29.02
N SER A 203 -20.91 -11.42 28.46
CA SER A 203 -21.03 -11.11 27.03
C SER A 203 -19.90 -10.21 26.56
N ASN A 204 -19.63 -10.22 25.23
CA ASN A 204 -18.67 -9.28 24.65
C ASN A 204 -19.14 -7.81 24.76
N VAL A 205 -20.44 -7.56 24.74
CA VAL A 205 -20.99 -6.20 24.91
C VAL A 205 -20.65 -5.66 26.30
N ASN A 206 -20.88 -6.46 27.35
CA ASN A 206 -20.52 -6.07 28.72
C ASN A 206 -19.01 -5.86 28.86
N PHE A 207 -18.22 -6.77 28.29
CA PHE A 207 -16.77 -6.69 28.33
C PHE A 207 -16.23 -5.44 27.64
N GLN A 208 -16.73 -5.09 26.46
CA GLN A 208 -16.37 -3.89 25.71
C GLN A 208 -16.84 -2.59 26.39
N THR A 209 -17.88 -2.64 27.23
CA THR A 209 -18.28 -1.51 28.08
C THR A 209 -17.24 -1.27 29.19
N PHE A 210 -16.66 -2.31 29.75
CA PHE A 210 -15.62 -2.26 30.76
C PHE A 210 -14.24 -1.92 30.13
N PHE A 211 -13.84 -2.68 29.11
CA PHE A 211 -12.59 -2.53 28.41
C PHE A 211 -12.84 -2.13 26.94
N LYS A 212 -12.69 -0.85 26.64
CA LYS A 212 -13.04 -0.26 25.34
C LYS A 212 -11.99 -0.51 24.25
N GLY A 213 -10.84 -1.10 24.62
CA GLY A 213 -9.77 -1.41 23.66
C GLY A 213 -8.52 -0.57 23.82
N PHE A 214 -7.66 -0.62 22.81
CA PHE A 214 -6.38 0.04 22.78
C PHE A 214 -6.21 0.99 21.59
N LYS A 215 -5.48 2.07 21.84
CA LYS A 215 -4.69 2.82 20.86
C LYS A 215 -3.25 2.30 20.93
N VAL A 216 -2.71 1.85 19.80
CA VAL A 216 -1.31 1.42 19.67
C VAL A 216 -0.60 2.36 18.71
N LYS A 217 0.50 2.95 19.15
CA LYS A 217 1.26 3.95 18.38
C LYS A 217 2.76 3.78 18.55
N VAL A 218 3.54 4.54 17.78
CA VAL A 218 4.97 4.72 17.97
C VAL A 218 5.28 6.16 18.37
N ASN A 219 6.31 6.31 19.20
CA ASN A 219 6.84 7.61 19.63
C ASN A 219 8.33 7.69 19.29
N ASN A 220 8.63 8.22 18.09
CA ASN A 220 9.99 8.33 17.55
C ASN A 220 10.33 9.81 17.24
N PRO A 221 10.49 10.68 18.25
CA PRO A 221 10.68 12.12 18.02
C PRO A 221 12.00 12.45 17.31
N SER A 222 13.04 11.64 17.51
CA SER A 222 14.38 11.86 16.93
C SER A 222 14.69 10.91 15.76
N GLN A 223 13.67 10.44 15.04
CA GLN A 223 13.86 9.54 13.92
C GLN A 223 14.58 10.26 12.76
N VAL A 224 15.69 9.70 12.29
CA VAL A 224 16.49 10.30 11.22
C VAL A 224 15.99 9.92 9.84
N ILE A 225 16.31 10.76 8.84
CA ILE A 225 15.97 10.53 7.44
C ILE A 225 16.50 9.17 6.96
N GLY A 226 15.68 8.43 6.24
CA GLY A 226 15.98 7.10 5.72
C GLY A 226 15.85 5.96 6.73
N LYS A 227 15.31 6.24 7.92
CA LYS A 227 15.09 5.26 8.97
C LYS A 227 13.63 5.05 9.29
N GLY A 228 13.34 3.87 9.84
CA GLY A 228 12.03 3.43 10.24
C GLY A 228 11.22 2.78 9.12
N GLY A 229 10.12 2.19 9.52
CA GLY A 229 9.17 1.52 8.62
C GLY A 229 7.79 1.46 9.24
N ILE A 230 6.81 1.19 8.42
CA ILE A 230 5.45 0.88 8.82
C ILE A 230 5.25 -0.62 8.60
N PHE A 231 4.71 -1.27 9.62
CA PHE A 231 4.48 -2.71 9.68
C PHE A 231 2.99 -2.99 9.52
N TYR A 232 2.68 -4.07 8.82
CA TYR A 232 1.31 -4.52 8.55
C TYR A 232 1.01 -5.71 9.44
N PHE A 233 -0.11 -5.66 10.18
CA PHE A 233 -0.49 -6.69 11.13
C PHE A 233 -1.87 -7.25 10.81
N ASN A 234 -1.98 -8.57 10.78
CA ASN A 234 -3.28 -9.24 10.74
C ASN A 234 -3.82 -9.40 12.15
N ILE A 235 -4.68 -8.49 12.58
CA ILE A 235 -5.33 -8.56 13.89
C ILE A 235 -6.54 -9.50 13.93
N ASN A 236 -7.04 -9.93 12.77
CA ASN A 236 -8.15 -10.87 12.67
C ASN A 236 -7.74 -12.34 12.90
N ASN A 237 -6.43 -12.66 12.89
CA ASN A 237 -5.92 -13.96 13.27
C ASN A 237 -5.78 -14.07 14.80
N ASN A 238 -6.84 -14.43 15.48
CA ASN A 238 -6.94 -14.50 16.95
C ASN A 238 -6.02 -15.58 17.59
N ALA A 239 -5.44 -16.47 16.82
CA ALA A 239 -4.43 -17.41 17.32
C ALA A 239 -3.07 -16.72 17.51
N ALA A 240 -2.75 -15.72 16.67
CA ALA A 240 -1.46 -15.06 16.62
C ALA A 240 -1.50 -13.59 17.10
N SER A 241 -2.60 -12.86 16.83
CA SER A 241 -2.79 -11.47 17.27
C SER A 241 -3.78 -11.44 18.43
N LYS A 242 -3.29 -11.16 19.64
CA LYS A 242 -4.09 -11.21 20.87
C LYS A 242 -3.37 -10.54 22.03
N LEU A 243 -4.12 -10.23 23.06
CA LEU A 243 -3.63 -9.88 24.37
C LEU A 243 -3.60 -11.15 25.22
N THR A 244 -2.45 -11.53 25.75
CA THR A 244 -2.30 -12.72 26.60
C THR A 244 -1.83 -12.30 28.00
N ILE A 245 -2.58 -12.70 29.02
CA ILE A 245 -2.21 -12.59 30.41
C ILE A 245 -1.63 -13.93 30.85
N TYR A 246 -0.37 -13.94 31.25
CA TYR A 246 0.32 -15.11 31.80
C TYR A 246 0.32 -14.99 33.32
N TYR A 247 -0.03 -16.06 34.01
CA TYR A 247 -0.11 -16.08 35.46
C TYR A 247 0.16 -17.47 36.04
N THR A 248 0.58 -17.51 37.29
CA THR A 248 0.76 -18.73 38.08
C THR A 248 -0.29 -18.77 39.17
N GLN A 249 -0.97 -19.88 39.32
CA GLN A 249 -1.97 -20.14 40.38
C GLN A 249 -1.78 -21.51 40.97
N SER A 250 -1.65 -21.60 42.29
CA SER A 250 -1.36 -22.86 43.00
C SER A 250 -0.14 -23.60 42.43
N GLY A 251 0.91 -22.88 42.03
CA GLY A 251 2.14 -23.42 41.42
C GLY A 251 2.01 -23.85 39.95
N VAL A 252 0.81 -23.71 39.31
CA VAL A 252 0.56 -24.07 37.92
C VAL A 252 0.55 -22.84 37.03
N LYS A 253 1.38 -22.86 35.98
CA LYS A 253 1.39 -21.81 34.94
C LYS A 253 0.16 -21.89 34.08
N LYS A 254 -0.52 -20.76 33.91
CA LYS A 254 -1.74 -20.60 33.14
C LYS A 254 -1.64 -19.37 32.22
N SER A 255 -2.54 -19.28 31.25
CA SER A 255 -2.71 -18.06 30.44
C SER A 255 -4.18 -17.83 30.09
N TYR A 256 -4.53 -16.56 29.90
CA TYR A 256 -5.83 -16.15 29.40
C TYR A 256 -5.66 -15.21 28.21
N ASP A 257 -6.36 -15.54 27.11
CA ASP A 257 -6.31 -14.76 25.89
C ASP A 257 -7.55 -13.88 25.74
N ILE A 258 -7.35 -12.64 25.39
CA ILE A 258 -8.37 -11.68 24.95
C ILE A 258 -8.04 -11.36 23.48
N VAL A 259 -9.00 -11.51 22.59
CA VAL A 259 -8.73 -11.59 21.14
C VAL A 259 -9.24 -10.38 20.39
N MET A 260 -8.58 -10.09 19.30
CA MET A 260 -9.09 -9.24 18.21
C MET A 260 -9.64 -10.17 17.12
N ASN A 261 -10.73 -9.78 16.46
CA ASN A 261 -11.28 -10.51 15.32
C ASN A 261 -12.20 -9.58 14.50
N SER A 262 -12.72 -10.07 13.39
CA SER A 262 -13.57 -9.30 12.48
C SER A 262 -14.90 -8.77 13.05
N LEU A 263 -15.20 -9.07 14.32
CA LEU A 263 -16.37 -8.53 15.06
C LEU A 263 -15.94 -7.46 16.08
N ALA A 264 -14.67 -7.11 16.13
CA ALA A 264 -14.12 -6.02 16.93
C ALA A 264 -13.85 -4.83 16.00
N ALA A 265 -14.39 -3.66 16.33
CA ALA A 265 -14.15 -2.46 15.54
C ALA A 265 -12.66 -2.06 15.61
N ASP A 266 -12.12 -1.63 14.49
CA ASP A 266 -10.77 -1.11 14.39
C ASP A 266 -10.68 -0.01 13.33
N PHE A 267 -9.65 0.83 13.43
CA PHE A 267 -9.28 1.75 12.35
C PHE A 267 -7.81 2.18 12.49
N VAL A 268 -7.27 2.68 11.38
CA VAL A 268 -5.90 3.21 11.31
C VAL A 268 -5.94 4.73 11.18
N HIS A 269 -5.09 5.41 11.98
CA HIS A 269 -4.82 6.84 11.85
C HIS A 269 -3.44 7.04 11.20
N ILE A 270 -3.38 7.91 10.20
CA ILE A 270 -2.13 8.26 9.49
C ILE A 270 -1.82 9.73 9.71
N ASP A 271 -0.64 10.00 10.24
CA ASP A 271 -0.12 11.34 10.39
C ASP A 271 1.09 11.58 9.48
N THR A 272 1.19 12.76 8.88
CA THR A 272 2.26 13.11 7.95
C THR A 272 2.79 14.51 8.23
N ASP A 273 4.12 14.64 8.30
CA ASP A 273 4.80 15.93 8.30
C ASP A 273 5.67 16.05 7.05
N GLN A 274 5.22 16.87 6.12
CA GLN A 274 5.84 17.11 4.81
C GLN A 274 6.65 18.39 4.78
N SER A 275 6.79 19.10 5.91
CA SER A 275 7.45 20.40 6.03
C SER A 275 8.89 20.37 5.49
N GLY A 276 9.22 21.31 4.62
CA GLY A 276 10.53 21.46 4.00
C GLY A 276 10.90 20.39 2.96
N THR A 277 9.95 19.56 2.53
CA THR A 277 10.22 18.48 1.58
C THR A 277 9.99 18.90 0.12
N PRO A 278 10.58 18.19 -0.86
CA PRO A 278 10.24 18.37 -2.26
C PRO A 278 8.76 18.12 -2.59
N LEU A 279 8.08 17.25 -1.86
CA LEU A 279 6.64 17.03 -2.02
C LEU A 279 5.84 18.26 -1.64
N GLU A 280 6.14 18.91 -0.51
CA GLU A 280 5.47 20.14 -0.11
C GLU A 280 5.59 21.23 -1.19
N MET A 281 6.80 21.39 -1.78
CA MET A 281 7.02 22.37 -2.84
C MET A 281 6.15 22.12 -4.09
N VAL A 282 5.88 20.86 -4.45
CA VAL A 282 5.02 20.50 -5.59
C VAL A 282 3.53 20.66 -5.25
N LEU A 283 3.15 20.46 -4.00
CA LEU A 283 1.78 20.69 -3.55
C LEU A 283 1.43 22.19 -3.50
N GLN A 284 2.40 23.04 -3.14
CA GLN A 284 2.26 24.51 -3.14
C GLN A 284 2.31 25.11 -4.55
N ASP A 285 3.06 24.49 -5.47
CA ASP A 285 3.23 24.93 -6.87
C ASP A 285 3.16 23.74 -7.81
N SER A 286 1.97 23.47 -8.35
CA SER A 286 1.70 22.33 -9.22
C SER A 286 2.55 22.32 -10.51
N THR A 287 3.08 23.49 -10.95
CA THR A 287 3.95 23.57 -12.15
C THR A 287 5.26 22.81 -11.96
N LYS A 288 5.76 22.68 -10.73
CA LYS A 288 6.94 21.88 -10.40
C LYS A 288 6.73 20.39 -10.66
N GLY A 289 5.47 19.94 -10.69
CA GLY A 289 5.10 18.59 -11.10
C GLY A 289 5.51 18.22 -12.52
N GLN A 290 5.76 19.21 -13.38
CA GLN A 290 6.34 18.99 -14.72
C GLN A 290 7.78 18.42 -14.69
N SER A 291 8.51 18.62 -13.60
CA SER A 291 9.85 18.04 -13.42
C SER A 291 9.81 16.74 -12.61
N THR A 292 9.04 16.74 -11.52
CA THR A 292 8.89 15.58 -10.61
C THR A 292 7.54 15.64 -9.94
N PHE A 293 6.80 14.54 -9.96
CA PHE A 293 5.49 14.44 -9.32
C PHE A 293 5.39 13.16 -8.49
N TYR A 294 4.40 13.07 -7.61
CA TYR A 294 4.42 12.14 -6.49
C TYR A 294 3.08 11.41 -6.34
N ALA A 295 3.15 10.18 -5.83
CA ALA A 295 2.01 9.46 -5.26
C ALA A 295 2.44 8.81 -3.94
N GLN A 296 1.55 8.80 -2.95
CA GLN A 296 1.75 8.16 -1.66
C GLN A 296 0.43 7.58 -1.17
N ALA A 297 0.47 6.39 -0.64
CA ALA A 297 -0.70 5.75 -0.03
C ALA A 297 -1.35 6.68 1.03
N PHE A 298 -2.67 6.67 1.09
CA PHE A 298 -3.57 7.51 1.90
C PHE A 298 -3.62 9.00 1.52
N ARG A 299 -2.53 9.60 1.03
CA ARG A 299 -2.38 11.05 0.99
C ARG A 299 -2.27 11.65 -0.40
N GLN A 300 -1.41 11.15 -1.28
CA GLN A 300 -1.14 11.81 -2.56
C GLN A 300 -1.44 10.95 -3.76
N ARG A 301 -2.00 11.58 -4.79
CA ARG A 301 -2.22 10.98 -6.10
C ARG A 301 -1.50 11.77 -7.18
N ALA A 302 -0.94 11.06 -8.14
CA ALA A 302 -0.30 11.61 -9.31
C ALA A 302 -1.33 11.82 -10.42
N VAL A 303 -1.39 13.02 -10.97
CA VAL A 303 -2.30 13.37 -12.09
C VAL A 303 -1.51 13.53 -13.36
N ILE A 304 -1.97 12.91 -14.43
CA ILE A 304 -1.42 13.00 -15.79
C ILE A 304 -2.55 13.44 -16.73
N LYS A 305 -2.47 14.69 -17.22
CA LYS A 305 -3.32 15.16 -18.31
C LYS A 305 -2.61 14.93 -19.63
N ILE A 306 -3.39 14.59 -20.66
CA ILE A 306 -2.91 14.30 -22.01
C ILE A 306 -3.66 15.21 -23.00
N PRO A 307 -3.30 16.50 -23.08
CA PRO A 307 -3.91 17.42 -24.03
C PRO A 307 -3.79 16.89 -25.46
N GLY A 308 -4.84 17.04 -26.23
CA GLY A 308 -4.86 16.59 -27.61
C GLY A 308 -5.26 15.13 -27.83
N LEU A 309 -5.44 14.33 -26.78
CA LEU A 309 -5.94 12.95 -26.93
C LEU A 309 -7.41 12.94 -27.43
N ASP A 310 -8.19 13.96 -27.13
CA ASP A 310 -9.55 14.21 -27.61
C ASP A 310 -9.62 14.82 -29.02
N ASN A 311 -8.47 15.27 -29.56
CA ASN A 311 -8.38 15.77 -30.94
C ASN A 311 -8.20 14.66 -31.98
N LEU A 312 -8.19 13.40 -31.59
CA LEU A 312 -8.15 12.28 -32.51
C LEU A 312 -9.40 12.24 -33.37
N PRO A 313 -9.29 11.75 -34.64
CA PRO A 313 -10.47 11.53 -35.48
C PRO A 313 -11.49 10.64 -34.79
N LYS A 314 -12.79 10.91 -34.98
CA LYS A 314 -13.86 10.14 -34.31
C LYS A 314 -14.06 8.73 -34.89
N ASN A 315 -13.66 8.54 -36.13
CA ASN A 315 -13.74 7.27 -36.83
C ASN A 315 -12.46 6.44 -36.72
N VAL A 316 -11.98 6.23 -35.48
CA VAL A 316 -10.77 5.43 -35.24
C VAL A 316 -11.01 4.28 -34.29
N VAL A 317 -10.24 3.23 -34.45
CA VAL A 317 -10.11 2.12 -33.52
C VAL A 317 -8.72 2.19 -32.85
N ILE A 318 -8.69 2.29 -31.55
CA ILE A 318 -7.44 2.34 -30.77
C ILE A 318 -6.95 0.90 -30.54
N HIS A 319 -5.78 0.58 -31.07
CA HIS A 319 -5.15 -0.73 -30.91
C HIS A 319 -4.17 -0.76 -29.74
N ARG A 320 -3.56 0.40 -29.43
CA ARG A 320 -2.56 0.56 -28.38
C ARG A 320 -2.63 1.97 -27.79
N ALA A 321 -2.54 2.08 -26.47
CA ALA A 321 -2.37 3.35 -25.77
C ALA A 321 -1.51 3.10 -24.51
N ASP A 322 -0.21 2.96 -24.69
CA ASP A 322 0.74 2.61 -23.64
C ASP A 322 1.31 3.88 -22.99
N LEU A 323 0.86 4.18 -21.78
CA LEU A 323 1.46 5.22 -20.94
C LEU A 323 2.62 4.62 -20.13
N THR A 324 3.80 5.17 -20.33
CA THR A 324 5.00 4.84 -19.55
C THR A 324 5.30 5.95 -18.56
N LEU A 325 5.37 5.62 -17.26
CA LEU A 325 5.70 6.55 -16.18
C LEU A 325 7.01 6.14 -15.49
N PRO A 326 8.16 6.73 -15.88
CA PRO A 326 9.44 6.45 -15.24
C PRO A 326 9.50 6.97 -13.82
N VAL A 327 10.23 6.26 -12.94
CA VAL A 327 10.36 6.60 -11.53
C VAL A 327 11.80 6.90 -11.14
N GLN A 328 11.95 7.76 -10.13
CA GLN A 328 13.23 7.98 -9.46
C GLN A 328 13.42 6.91 -8.41
N PHE A 329 14.15 5.87 -8.75
CA PHE A 329 14.41 4.73 -7.85
C PHE A 329 15.86 4.29 -7.96
N GLN A 330 16.54 4.18 -6.81
CA GLN A 330 17.89 3.62 -6.71
C GLN A 330 17.81 2.18 -6.19
N ASN A 331 18.57 1.27 -6.80
CA ASN A 331 18.69 -0.10 -6.31
C ASN A 331 19.22 -0.11 -4.87
N GLY A 332 18.62 -0.95 -4.02
CA GLY A 332 18.96 -1.00 -2.58
C GLY A 332 18.28 0.06 -1.73
N TYR A 333 17.53 1.01 -2.31
CA TYR A 333 16.74 1.96 -1.52
C TYR A 333 15.60 1.24 -0.81
N ARG A 334 15.38 1.57 0.46
CA ARG A 334 14.44 0.82 1.33
C ARG A 334 12.98 1.19 1.07
N TYR A 335 12.71 2.42 0.64
CA TYR A 335 11.38 2.89 0.29
C TYR A 335 11.15 2.69 -1.20
N LYS A 336 10.86 1.44 -1.58
CA LYS A 336 10.65 1.04 -2.98
C LYS A 336 9.30 1.57 -3.49
N PRO A 337 9.17 1.87 -4.79
CA PRO A 337 7.85 1.97 -5.38
C PRO A 337 7.14 0.63 -5.25
N GLY A 338 5.83 0.65 -5.08
CA GLY A 338 5.02 -0.58 -5.06
C GLY A 338 5.15 -1.36 -6.36
N SER A 339 4.68 -2.60 -6.38
CA SER A 339 4.71 -3.48 -7.56
C SER A 339 3.78 -3.03 -8.68
N ALA A 340 2.77 -2.24 -8.36
CA ALA A 340 1.77 -1.78 -9.30
C ALA A 340 1.11 -0.46 -8.86
N VAL A 341 0.49 0.20 -9.82
CA VAL A 341 -0.36 1.38 -9.61
C VAL A 341 -1.78 1.11 -10.12
N SER A 342 -2.76 1.70 -9.49
CA SER A 342 -4.14 1.77 -9.96
C SER A 342 -4.38 3.08 -10.69
N VAL A 343 -5.29 3.06 -11.66
CA VAL A 343 -5.65 4.22 -12.48
C VAL A 343 -7.13 4.55 -12.30
N ALA A 344 -7.41 5.80 -12.05
CA ALA A 344 -8.75 6.37 -11.96
C ALA A 344 -8.87 7.62 -12.84
N ALA A 345 -10.08 8.07 -13.12
CA ALA A 345 -10.35 9.35 -13.77
C ALA A 345 -11.68 9.92 -13.28
N ARG A 346 -11.89 11.22 -13.47
CA ARG A 346 -13.26 11.75 -13.55
C ARG A 346 -13.77 11.46 -14.96
N LEU A 347 -14.93 10.84 -15.06
CA LEU A 347 -15.47 10.47 -16.38
C LEU A 347 -16.11 11.67 -17.09
N LYS A 348 -16.60 12.63 -16.31
CA LYS A 348 -17.10 13.91 -16.78
C LYS A 348 -16.42 15.07 -16.03
N THR A 349 -16.30 16.21 -16.67
CA THR A 349 -15.71 17.41 -16.06
C THR A 349 -16.50 17.85 -14.82
N SER A 350 -17.80 17.56 -14.76
CA SER A 350 -18.69 17.82 -13.62
C SER A 350 -18.51 16.87 -12.45
N ASP A 351 -17.82 15.73 -12.63
CA ASP A 351 -17.68 14.73 -11.58
C ASP A 351 -16.82 15.26 -10.42
N THR A 352 -17.29 15.09 -9.20
CA THR A 352 -16.53 15.39 -7.98
C THR A 352 -15.68 14.23 -7.51
N ARG A 353 -16.03 13.00 -7.92
CA ARG A 353 -15.37 11.74 -7.50
C ARG A 353 -14.59 11.13 -8.64
N LEU A 354 -13.54 10.40 -8.25
CA LEU A 354 -12.77 9.58 -9.17
C LEU A 354 -13.47 8.22 -9.37
N SER A 355 -13.60 7.81 -10.63
CA SER A 355 -14.03 6.47 -11.01
C SER A 355 -12.83 5.59 -11.27
N ASN A 356 -12.80 4.38 -10.71
CA ASN A 356 -11.76 3.41 -10.98
C ASN A 356 -11.92 2.90 -12.43
N LEU A 357 -10.87 3.00 -13.24
CA LEU A 357 -10.87 2.53 -14.62
C LEU A 357 -10.62 1.03 -14.75
N ASN A 358 -10.41 0.30 -13.62
CA ASN A 358 -10.01 -1.11 -13.60
C ASN A 358 -8.70 -1.37 -14.39
N VAL A 359 -7.84 -0.37 -14.45
CA VAL A 359 -6.52 -0.44 -15.06
C VAL A 359 -5.47 -0.50 -13.98
N VAL A 360 -4.59 -1.49 -14.10
CA VAL A 360 -3.44 -1.67 -13.22
C VAL A 360 -2.16 -1.53 -14.05
N GLY A 361 -1.30 -0.59 -13.66
CA GLY A 361 0.01 -0.41 -14.27
C GLY A 361 1.07 -1.20 -13.50
N ALA A 362 1.74 -2.14 -14.15
CA ALA A 362 2.80 -2.94 -13.52
C ALA A 362 4.13 -2.17 -13.47
N PHE A 363 4.88 -2.35 -12.38
CA PHE A 363 6.25 -1.83 -12.26
C PHE A 363 7.22 -2.74 -13.02
N VAL A 364 7.90 -2.20 -14.02
CA VAL A 364 8.94 -2.88 -14.80
C VAL A 364 10.31 -2.54 -14.18
N ASP A 365 10.77 -3.38 -13.25
CA ASP A 365 11.97 -3.10 -12.46
C ASP A 365 13.23 -2.91 -13.31
N SER A 366 13.42 -3.71 -14.38
CA SER A 366 14.56 -3.58 -15.30
C SER A 366 14.63 -2.23 -16.01
N LYS A 367 13.50 -1.55 -16.19
CA LYS A 367 13.37 -0.27 -16.88
C LYS A 367 13.00 0.89 -15.95
N LYS A 368 12.77 0.61 -14.67
CA LYS A 368 12.40 1.61 -13.65
C LYS A 368 11.23 2.51 -14.07
N HIS A 369 10.16 1.90 -14.57
CA HIS A 369 8.92 2.60 -14.92
C HIS A 369 7.69 1.75 -14.63
N PHE A 370 6.53 2.40 -14.52
CA PHE A 370 5.23 1.77 -14.61
C PHE A 370 4.76 1.76 -16.07
N ALA A 371 4.25 0.61 -16.52
CA ALA A 371 3.62 0.43 -17.81
C ALA A 371 2.10 0.33 -17.63
N ILE A 372 1.33 1.21 -18.27
CA ILE A 372 -0.11 1.38 -18.08
C ILE A 372 -0.81 1.32 -19.44
N ASP A 373 -1.72 0.39 -19.63
CA ASP A 373 -2.56 0.30 -20.82
C ASP A 373 -3.80 1.20 -20.67
N LEU A 374 -3.82 2.30 -21.40
CA LEU A 374 -4.94 3.25 -21.46
C LEU A 374 -5.85 3.06 -22.69
N ARG A 375 -5.75 1.94 -23.39
CA ARG A 375 -6.50 1.71 -24.66
C ARG A 375 -8.00 1.92 -24.49
N THR A 376 -8.60 1.33 -23.45
CA THR A 376 -10.05 1.47 -23.19
C THR A 376 -10.42 2.92 -22.85
N TYR A 377 -9.58 3.62 -22.09
CA TYR A 377 -9.79 5.03 -21.77
C TYR A 377 -9.69 5.91 -23.03
N ALA A 378 -8.66 5.72 -23.85
CA ALA A 378 -8.49 6.46 -25.09
C ALA A 378 -9.64 6.20 -26.08
N GLN A 379 -10.12 4.95 -26.20
CA GLN A 379 -11.27 4.62 -27.04
C GLN A 379 -12.56 5.28 -26.54
N ALA A 380 -12.76 5.34 -25.23
CA ALA A 380 -13.94 5.99 -24.63
C ALA A 380 -13.94 7.52 -24.88
N LEU A 381 -12.76 8.16 -24.86
CA LEU A 381 -12.60 9.58 -25.22
C LEU A 381 -12.98 9.85 -26.69
N VAL A 382 -12.45 9.03 -27.61
CA VAL A 382 -12.72 9.17 -29.04
C VAL A 382 -14.22 8.99 -29.33
N ALA A 383 -14.88 8.11 -28.60
CA ALA A 383 -16.32 7.85 -28.73
C ALA A 383 -17.21 8.89 -28.01
N ASP A 384 -16.64 9.95 -27.42
CA ASP A 384 -17.34 10.98 -26.62
C ASP A 384 -18.11 10.43 -25.39
N ASN A 385 -17.78 9.23 -24.96
CA ASN A 385 -18.41 8.63 -23.78
C ASN A 385 -17.94 9.27 -22.47
N ILE A 386 -16.71 9.79 -22.45
CA ILE A 386 -16.09 10.47 -21.31
C ILE A 386 -15.39 11.75 -21.74
N ASP A 387 -15.14 12.65 -20.79
CA ASP A 387 -14.39 13.89 -21.03
C ASP A 387 -12.88 13.67 -20.80
N ASN A 388 -12.01 14.44 -21.48
CA ASN A 388 -10.57 14.39 -21.28
C ASN A 388 -10.15 15.13 -19.98
N THR A 389 -10.43 14.54 -18.86
CA THR A 389 -10.03 15.07 -17.54
C THR A 389 -8.61 14.67 -17.14
N GLY A 390 -7.98 13.77 -17.90
CA GLY A 390 -6.73 13.11 -17.55
C GLY A 390 -6.93 11.88 -16.67
N VAL A 391 -5.83 11.22 -16.32
CA VAL A 391 -5.82 10.05 -15.44
C VAL A 391 -5.14 10.35 -14.13
N VAL A 392 -5.60 9.70 -13.07
CA VAL A 392 -5.07 9.79 -11.70
C VAL A 392 -4.48 8.45 -11.31
N VAL A 393 -3.20 8.47 -10.93
CA VAL A 393 -2.42 7.27 -10.62
C VAL A 393 -2.05 7.27 -9.15
N SER A 394 -2.20 6.13 -8.50
CA SER A 394 -1.87 5.93 -7.09
C SER A 394 -1.32 4.51 -6.86
N PRO A 395 -0.60 4.24 -5.75
CA PRO A 395 -0.25 2.87 -5.38
C PRO A 395 -1.49 1.98 -5.40
N VAL A 396 -1.37 0.74 -5.91
CA VAL A 396 -2.52 -0.19 -6.03
C VAL A 396 -3.19 -0.46 -4.69
N PHE A 397 -2.41 -0.50 -3.61
CA PHE A 397 -2.90 -0.64 -2.24
C PHE A 397 -2.99 0.72 -1.53
N PHE A 398 -3.65 1.69 -2.17
CA PHE A 398 -3.70 3.08 -1.71
C PHE A 398 -4.16 3.23 -0.25
N ARG A 399 -5.09 2.40 0.22
CA ARG A 399 -5.64 2.46 1.58
C ARG A 399 -5.04 1.44 2.56
N ASN A 400 -4.15 0.54 2.11
CA ASN A 400 -3.67 -0.60 2.90
C ASN A 400 -2.16 -0.73 2.91
N SER A 401 -1.43 0.30 2.43
CA SER A 401 0.03 0.27 2.40
C SER A 401 0.61 1.60 2.84
N ALA A 402 1.93 1.66 2.95
CA ALA A 402 2.67 2.89 3.21
C ALA A 402 3.58 3.25 2.02
N GLU A 403 3.27 2.71 0.85
CA GLU A 403 4.05 2.87 -0.37
C GLU A 403 4.00 4.30 -0.89
N ARG A 404 5.11 4.72 -1.48
CA ARG A 404 5.25 6.02 -2.13
C ARG A 404 6.00 5.89 -3.45
N ILE A 405 5.74 6.79 -4.39
CA ILE A 405 6.32 6.79 -5.73
C ILE A 405 6.75 8.20 -6.10
N VAL A 406 7.96 8.32 -6.63
CA VAL A 406 8.49 9.57 -7.20
C VAL A 406 8.59 9.38 -8.70
N PHE A 407 7.78 10.07 -9.45
CA PHE A 407 7.75 10.01 -10.91
C PHE A 407 8.63 11.09 -11.54
N ASN A 408 9.21 10.78 -12.68
CA ASN A 408 9.80 11.78 -13.57
C ASN A 408 8.70 12.50 -14.34
N GLY A 409 8.70 13.83 -14.32
CA GLY A 409 7.80 14.64 -15.15
C GLY A 409 8.35 14.86 -16.58
N PRO A 410 7.56 15.44 -17.48
CA PRO A 410 7.97 15.71 -18.87
C PRO A 410 9.21 16.61 -19.00
N ASN A 411 9.38 17.54 -18.06
CA ASN A 411 10.50 18.49 -18.02
C ASN A 411 11.64 18.05 -17.10
N THR A 412 11.66 16.75 -16.73
CA THR A 412 12.76 16.21 -15.91
C THR A 412 14.11 16.32 -16.59
N ILE A 413 15.16 16.53 -15.79
CA ILE A 413 16.56 16.43 -16.26
C ILE A 413 17.05 14.99 -16.42
N ASN A 414 16.28 14.01 -15.93
CA ASN A 414 16.60 12.60 -16.05
C ASN A 414 16.40 12.11 -17.49
N LYS A 415 17.15 11.07 -17.88
CA LYS A 415 17.11 10.53 -19.26
C LYS A 415 15.73 9.98 -19.64
N MET A 416 15.00 9.43 -18.68
CA MET A 416 13.72 8.80 -18.94
C MET A 416 12.57 9.76 -18.61
N LYS A 417 11.82 10.12 -19.65
CA LYS A 417 10.63 10.96 -19.56
C LYS A 417 9.37 10.12 -19.68
N PRO A 418 8.24 10.54 -19.07
CA PRO A 418 6.96 9.91 -19.32
C PRO A 418 6.54 10.11 -20.78
N LYS A 419 5.85 9.11 -21.34
CA LYS A 419 5.31 9.19 -22.70
C LYS A 419 4.09 8.30 -22.86
N LEU A 420 3.20 8.70 -23.76
CA LEU A 420 2.12 7.89 -24.28
C LEU A 420 2.48 7.45 -25.72
N ILE A 421 2.39 6.15 -26.00
CA ILE A 421 2.48 5.61 -27.35
C ILE A 421 1.09 5.16 -27.77
N LEU A 422 0.55 5.78 -28.81
CA LEU A 422 -0.77 5.48 -29.35
C LEU A 422 -0.65 4.85 -30.73
N THR A 423 -1.39 3.76 -30.98
CA THR A 423 -1.55 3.17 -32.32
C THR A 423 -3.05 3.02 -32.61
N TYR A 424 -3.49 3.54 -33.74
CA TYR A 424 -4.89 3.50 -34.16
C TYR A 424 -5.02 3.31 -35.66
N THR A 425 -6.19 2.88 -36.11
CA THR A 425 -6.58 2.86 -37.54
C THR A 425 -7.85 3.68 -37.72
N THR A 426 -7.96 4.34 -38.87
CA THR A 426 -9.20 5.00 -39.31
C THR A 426 -10.08 4.01 -40.12
N TYR A 427 -11.39 4.13 -40.03
CA TYR A 427 -12.36 3.34 -40.78
C TYR A 427 -13.40 4.23 -41.45
#